data_111e2f3d31abc7a88df588df667b02f5
#
_entry.id   111e2f3d31abc7a88df588df667b02f5
#
_cell.length_a   1.000
_cell.length_b   1.000
_cell.length_c   1.000
_cell.angle_alpha   90.00
_cell.angle_beta   90.00
_cell.angle_gamma   90.00
#
_symmetry.space_group_name_H-M   'P 1'
#
loop_
_entity.id
_entity.type
_entity.pdbx_description
1 polymer ?
#
loop_
_entity_poly.entity_id
_entity_poly.type
_entity_poly.pdbx_seq_one_letter_code
_entity_poly.pdbx_strand_id
1 'polypeptide(L)'
;LILFSCLISSMLTDRTARKLALMDAERTTADQVPNLRKMLIALSNPDMVNHLIQLSIMLQRPNQRIPAMALNVVLEDRPEARGYGMRQLEQAVKVAASANMPLQTQSRWSVNVISGIYHTMLETDSTELIIGLHHKQRTSEAFFGKLTADLLQTVHRQITIYHPTLPLNTIQRMHILVPRKAEFEAGFAQWVEAIGILAENLSCRVELYSSLLTMEKIKTIWGKKKFNFIYSLNNFTDWTDVASLGNQIRP
;
A
#
# COMPACT_ATOMS: atom_id res chain seq x y z
N LEU A 1 -6.11 9.57 48.72
CA LEU A 1 -5.24 8.47 48.28
C LEU A 1 -5.73 7.80 47.00
N ILE A 2 -7.03 7.46 46.88
CA ILE A 2 -7.61 6.72 45.75
C ILE A 2 -7.50 7.48 44.43
N LEU A 3 -7.68 8.82 44.42
CA LEU A 3 -7.52 9.63 43.20
C LEU A 3 -6.09 9.65 42.64
N PHE A 4 -5.08 9.65 43.50
CA PHE A 4 -3.67 9.62 43.10
C PHE A 4 -3.27 8.26 42.53
N SER A 5 -3.75 7.16 43.11
CA SER A 5 -3.49 5.81 42.60
C SER A 5 -4.11 5.56 41.22
N CYS A 6 -5.33 6.07 40.96
CA CYS A 6 -5.97 5.98 39.66
C CYS A 6 -5.22 6.74 38.57
N LEU A 7 -4.70 7.95 38.86
CA LEU A 7 -3.90 8.74 37.93
C LEU A 7 -2.58 8.08 37.58
N ILE A 8 -1.87 7.57 38.58
CA ILE A 8 -0.58 6.89 38.40
C ILE A 8 -0.78 5.56 37.64
N SER A 9 -1.82 4.80 38.00
CA SER A 9 -2.15 3.55 37.33
C SER A 9 -2.49 3.78 35.84
N SER A 10 -3.30 4.78 35.52
CA SER A 10 -3.66 5.14 34.14
C SER A 10 -2.42 5.52 33.31
N MET A 11 -1.48 6.32 33.88
CA MET A 11 -0.25 6.70 33.19
C MET A 11 0.71 5.53 32.96
N LEU A 12 0.84 4.64 33.95
CA LEU A 12 1.66 3.44 33.82
C LEU A 12 1.07 2.48 32.78
N THR A 13 -0.26 2.27 32.83
CA THR A 13 -0.95 1.37 31.92
C THR A 13 -0.82 1.86 30.46
N ASP A 14 -0.99 3.16 30.21
CA ASP A 14 -0.84 3.72 28.87
C ASP A 14 0.60 3.56 28.33
N ARG A 15 1.61 3.80 29.18
CA ARG A 15 3.01 3.60 28.81
C ARG A 15 3.38 2.13 28.55
N THR A 16 2.89 1.21 29.38
CA THR A 16 3.16 -0.21 29.21
C THR A 16 2.40 -0.80 28.04
N ALA A 17 1.14 -0.39 27.82
CA ALA A 17 0.35 -0.79 26.66
C ALA A 17 1.00 -0.32 25.33
N ARG A 18 1.49 0.92 25.28
CA ARG A 18 2.24 1.43 24.12
C ARG A 18 3.54 0.65 23.87
N LYS A 19 4.27 0.35 24.95
CA LYS A 19 5.51 -0.43 24.83
C LYS A 19 5.24 -1.86 24.35
N LEU A 20 4.16 -2.48 24.86
CA LEU A 20 3.73 -3.81 24.45
C LEU A 20 3.30 -3.84 22.99
N ALA A 21 2.47 -2.88 22.56
CA ALA A 21 2.05 -2.75 21.17
C ALA A 21 3.23 -2.51 20.20
N LEU A 22 4.24 -1.71 20.61
CA LEU A 22 5.47 -1.56 19.84
C LEU A 22 6.28 -2.86 19.77
N MET A 23 6.38 -3.59 20.86
CA MET A 23 7.09 -4.88 20.90
C MET A 23 6.36 -5.95 20.07
N ASP A 24 5.04 -5.96 20.07
CA ASP A 24 4.24 -6.87 19.24
C ASP A 24 4.33 -6.49 17.75
N ALA A 25 4.31 -5.21 17.42
CA ALA A 25 4.57 -4.73 16.06
C ALA A 25 6.01 -5.05 15.60
N GLU A 26 7.00 -4.95 16.49
CA GLU A 26 8.39 -5.34 16.22
C GLU A 26 8.57 -6.87 16.15
N ARG A 27 7.87 -7.67 16.98
CA ARG A 27 7.88 -9.13 16.92
C ARG A 27 7.23 -9.65 15.64
N THR A 28 6.10 -9.08 15.23
CA THR A 28 5.45 -9.43 13.95
C THR A 28 6.39 -9.16 12.76
N THR A 29 7.34 -8.24 12.91
CA THR A 29 8.39 -7.97 11.90
C THR A 29 9.65 -8.82 12.05
N ALA A 30 9.97 -9.30 13.27
CA ALA A 30 11.21 -10.04 13.54
C ALA A 30 11.09 -11.56 13.36
N ASP A 31 9.91 -12.13 13.63
CA ASP A 31 9.65 -13.58 13.49
C ASP A 31 9.24 -14.00 12.06
N GLN A 32 9.11 -13.04 11.15
CA GLN A 32 8.90 -13.38 9.76
C GLN A 32 10.27 -13.67 9.11
N VAL A 33 10.51 -14.93 8.74
CA VAL A 33 11.31 -15.35 7.59
C VAL A 33 11.28 -14.21 6.57
N PRO A 34 12.41 -13.81 5.90
CA PRO A 34 12.43 -12.65 5.01
C PRO A 34 11.17 -12.65 4.17
N ASN A 35 10.23 -11.78 4.54
CA ASN A 35 8.86 -11.84 4.01
C ASN A 35 8.98 -11.43 2.55
N LEU A 36 9.07 -12.45 1.70
CA LEU A 36 9.08 -12.32 0.27
C LEU A 36 7.81 -11.58 -0.10
N ARG A 37 7.92 -10.31 -0.49
CA ARG A 37 6.77 -9.50 -0.90
C ARG A 37 6.15 -10.11 -2.15
N LYS A 38 5.03 -10.80 -1.99
CA LYS A 38 4.26 -11.39 -3.06
C LYS A 38 3.09 -10.47 -3.39
N MET A 39 3.17 -9.79 -4.52
CA MET A 39 2.18 -8.81 -4.95
C MET A 39 1.08 -9.46 -5.79
N LEU A 40 -0.18 -9.25 -5.41
CA LEU A 40 -1.35 -9.51 -6.23
C LEU A 40 -1.85 -8.19 -6.82
N ILE A 41 -2.00 -8.12 -8.13
CA ILE A 41 -2.46 -6.94 -8.87
C ILE A 41 -3.83 -7.26 -9.43
N ALA A 42 -4.90 -6.66 -8.89
CA ALA A 42 -6.24 -6.87 -9.38
C ALA A 42 -6.56 -5.93 -10.54
N LEU A 43 -6.82 -6.51 -11.70
CA LEU A 43 -7.11 -5.80 -12.94
C LEU A 43 -8.59 -5.87 -13.26
N SER A 44 -9.23 -4.72 -13.44
CA SER A 44 -10.66 -4.62 -13.80
C SER A 44 -10.94 -3.56 -14.86
N ASN A 45 -10.05 -2.59 -15.02
CA ASN A 45 -10.14 -1.52 -16.02
C ASN A 45 -8.91 -1.56 -16.93
N PRO A 46 -9.07 -1.66 -18.28
CA PRO A 46 -7.94 -1.69 -19.22
C PRO A 46 -7.04 -0.46 -19.14
N ASP A 47 -7.63 0.73 -18.92
CA ASP A 47 -6.88 1.98 -18.84
C ASP A 47 -5.90 1.99 -17.65
N MET A 48 -6.22 1.23 -16.62
CA MET A 48 -5.41 1.15 -15.40
C MET A 48 -4.29 0.09 -15.49
N VAL A 49 -4.36 -0.84 -16.44
CA VAL A 49 -3.43 -1.98 -16.51
C VAL A 49 -1.97 -1.51 -16.55
N ASN A 50 -1.64 -0.61 -17.47
CA ASN A 50 -0.29 -0.09 -17.62
C ASN A 50 0.19 0.59 -16.33
N HIS A 51 -0.65 1.39 -15.71
CA HIS A 51 -0.32 2.15 -14.51
C HIS A 51 -0.09 1.23 -13.31
N LEU A 52 -0.93 0.21 -13.11
CA LEU A 52 -0.79 -0.74 -12.00
C LEU A 52 0.44 -1.62 -12.16
N ILE A 53 0.74 -2.08 -13.37
CA ILE A 53 1.95 -2.87 -13.63
C ILE A 53 3.20 -2.00 -13.47
N GLN A 54 3.22 -0.76 -13.96
CA GLN A 54 4.33 0.17 -13.74
C GLN A 54 4.56 0.44 -12.25
N LEU A 55 3.49 0.67 -11.47
CA LEU A 55 3.61 0.83 -10.01
C LEU A 55 4.20 -0.43 -9.37
N SER A 56 3.73 -1.62 -9.75
CA SER A 56 4.24 -2.87 -9.19
C SER A 56 5.72 -3.10 -9.52
N ILE A 57 6.20 -2.68 -10.71
CA ILE A 57 7.62 -2.68 -11.07
C ILE A 57 8.40 -1.75 -10.12
N MET A 58 7.91 -0.53 -9.88
CA MET A 58 8.56 0.45 -8.99
C MET A 58 8.52 0.05 -7.51
N LEU A 59 7.64 -0.84 -7.11
CA LEU A 59 7.57 -1.38 -5.76
C LEU A 59 8.44 -2.62 -5.55
N GLN A 60 9.07 -3.17 -6.59
CA GLN A 60 10.02 -4.30 -6.48
C GLN A 60 11.42 -3.82 -6.15
N ARG A 61 12.14 -4.59 -5.32
CA ARG A 61 13.57 -4.39 -5.13
C ARG A 61 14.32 -4.87 -6.37
N PRO A 62 15.33 -4.12 -6.87
CA PRO A 62 16.08 -4.50 -8.07
C PRO A 62 16.68 -5.91 -8.00
N ASN A 63 17.05 -6.36 -6.81
CA ASN A 63 17.73 -7.65 -6.58
C ASN A 63 16.79 -8.80 -6.14
N GLN A 64 15.49 -8.54 -5.97
CA GLN A 64 14.50 -9.54 -5.55
C GLN A 64 13.39 -9.61 -6.59
N ARG A 65 13.62 -10.39 -7.64
CA ARG A 65 12.64 -10.62 -8.71
C ARG A 65 11.67 -11.72 -8.31
N ILE A 66 10.74 -11.41 -7.41
CA ILE A 66 9.65 -12.33 -7.07
C ILE A 66 8.55 -12.14 -8.09
N PRO A 67 8.01 -13.23 -8.69
CA PRO A 67 6.89 -13.10 -9.60
C PRO A 67 5.70 -12.41 -8.93
N ALA A 68 5.19 -11.34 -9.55
CA ALA A 68 3.90 -10.78 -9.18
C ALA A 68 2.77 -11.56 -9.86
N MET A 69 1.57 -11.53 -9.29
CA MET A 69 0.37 -12.15 -9.84
C MET A 69 -0.57 -11.07 -10.35
N ALA A 70 -0.93 -11.09 -11.64
CA ALA A 70 -2.01 -10.28 -12.19
C ALA A 70 -3.30 -11.11 -12.21
N LEU A 71 -4.33 -10.61 -11.54
CA LEU A 71 -5.62 -11.25 -11.40
C LEU A 71 -6.71 -10.46 -12.14
N ASN A 72 -7.49 -11.14 -12.96
CA ASN A 72 -8.78 -10.65 -13.45
C ASN A 72 -9.90 -11.52 -12.87
N VAL A 73 -10.86 -10.89 -12.17
CA VAL A 73 -12.03 -11.58 -11.61
C VAL A 73 -13.20 -11.44 -12.58
N VAL A 74 -13.71 -12.58 -13.05
CA VAL A 74 -14.86 -12.69 -13.95
C VAL A 74 -16.09 -13.00 -13.11
N LEU A 75 -17.10 -12.13 -13.14
CA LEU A 75 -18.34 -12.28 -12.37
C LEU A 75 -19.41 -13.08 -13.13
N GLU A 76 -19.38 -13.00 -14.46
CA GLU A 76 -20.33 -13.66 -15.34
C GLU A 76 -19.61 -14.63 -16.27
N ASP A 77 -20.10 -15.85 -16.35
CA ASP A 77 -19.53 -16.89 -17.22
C ASP A 77 -19.98 -16.69 -18.67
N ARG A 78 -19.60 -15.53 -19.25
CA ARG A 78 -19.86 -15.18 -20.65
C ARG A 78 -18.55 -15.12 -21.44
N PRO A 79 -18.51 -15.60 -22.69
CA PRO A 79 -17.31 -15.56 -23.51
C PRO A 79 -16.71 -14.16 -23.65
N GLU A 80 -17.57 -13.14 -23.78
CA GLU A 80 -17.15 -11.74 -23.92
C GLU A 80 -16.43 -11.23 -22.67
N ALA A 81 -16.97 -11.53 -21.47
CA ALA A 81 -16.37 -11.14 -20.20
C ALA A 81 -15.01 -11.82 -20.00
N ARG A 82 -14.90 -13.10 -20.34
CA ARG A 82 -13.63 -13.84 -20.32
C ARG A 82 -12.63 -13.25 -21.32
N GLY A 83 -13.06 -12.98 -22.57
CA GLY A 83 -12.21 -12.40 -23.59
C GLY A 83 -11.70 -10.99 -23.21
N TYR A 84 -12.54 -10.21 -22.52
CA TYR A 84 -12.14 -8.90 -22.01
C TYR A 84 -11.06 -9.02 -20.93
N GLY A 85 -11.25 -9.91 -19.95
CA GLY A 85 -10.26 -10.17 -18.90
C GLY A 85 -8.93 -10.69 -19.46
N MET A 86 -8.98 -11.60 -20.45
CA MET A 86 -7.77 -12.13 -21.09
C MET A 86 -6.95 -11.03 -21.76
N ARG A 87 -7.58 -10.11 -22.49
CA ARG A 87 -6.87 -8.97 -23.13
C ARG A 87 -6.16 -8.10 -22.09
N GLN A 88 -6.75 -7.87 -20.91
CA GLN A 88 -6.09 -7.13 -19.83
C GLN A 88 -4.86 -7.87 -19.31
N LEU A 89 -4.96 -9.16 -19.10
CA LEU A 89 -3.84 -9.99 -18.67
C LEU A 89 -2.71 -10.04 -19.70
N GLU A 90 -3.04 -10.16 -21.00
CA GLU A 90 -2.06 -10.08 -22.09
C GLU A 90 -1.35 -8.72 -22.14
N GLN A 91 -2.09 -7.62 -21.93
CA GLN A 91 -1.52 -6.29 -21.83
C GLN A 91 -0.57 -6.18 -20.64
N ALA A 92 -0.97 -6.71 -19.48
CA ALA A 92 -0.14 -6.73 -18.28
C ALA A 92 1.18 -7.49 -18.51
N VAL A 93 1.13 -8.65 -19.18
CA VAL A 93 2.33 -9.42 -19.54
C VAL A 93 3.27 -8.62 -20.44
N LYS A 94 2.74 -7.92 -21.46
CA LYS A 94 3.55 -7.09 -22.36
C LYS A 94 4.29 -6.00 -21.60
N VAL A 95 3.60 -5.29 -20.70
CA VAL A 95 4.21 -4.22 -19.89
C VAL A 95 5.24 -4.79 -18.91
N ALA A 96 4.93 -5.89 -18.23
CA ALA A 96 5.86 -6.54 -17.30
C ALA A 96 7.13 -7.04 -18.03
N ALA A 97 6.96 -7.63 -19.21
CA ALA A 97 8.07 -8.15 -20.03
C ALA A 97 9.02 -7.02 -20.47
N SER A 98 8.51 -5.83 -20.80
CA SER A 98 9.34 -4.69 -21.20
C SER A 98 10.30 -4.22 -20.10
N ALA A 99 9.98 -4.51 -18.82
CA ALA A 99 10.81 -4.20 -17.65
C ALA A 99 11.49 -5.44 -17.05
N ASN A 100 11.45 -6.60 -17.73
CA ASN A 100 11.95 -7.88 -17.22
C ASN A 100 11.36 -8.26 -15.84
N MET A 101 10.12 -7.85 -15.55
CA MET A 101 9.42 -8.24 -14.34
C MET A 101 8.72 -9.60 -14.55
N PRO A 102 9.03 -10.63 -13.76
CA PRO A 102 8.31 -11.89 -13.84
C PRO A 102 6.86 -11.67 -13.37
N LEU A 103 5.91 -12.00 -14.23
CA LEU A 103 4.48 -11.85 -13.98
C LEU A 103 3.76 -13.16 -14.28
N GLN A 104 3.01 -13.65 -13.30
CA GLN A 104 2.04 -14.71 -13.46
C GLN A 104 0.66 -14.10 -13.69
N THR A 105 -0.20 -14.77 -14.44
CA THR A 105 -1.55 -14.28 -14.73
C THR A 105 -2.59 -15.31 -14.36
N GLN A 106 -3.70 -14.84 -13.81
CA GLN A 106 -4.84 -15.68 -13.47
C GLN A 106 -6.15 -14.98 -13.83
N SER A 107 -7.02 -15.67 -14.55
CA SER A 107 -8.43 -15.31 -14.69
C SER A 107 -9.25 -16.21 -13.77
N ARG A 108 -10.05 -15.61 -12.89
CA ARG A 108 -10.82 -16.36 -11.88
C ARG A 108 -12.29 -16.01 -11.98
N TRP A 109 -13.13 -17.03 -12.12
CA TRP A 109 -14.55 -16.85 -11.90
C TRP A 109 -14.86 -16.78 -10.40
N SER A 110 -15.72 -15.83 -10.01
CA SER A 110 -16.16 -15.69 -8.63
C SER A 110 -17.52 -15.01 -8.54
N VAL A 111 -18.25 -15.28 -7.46
CA VAL A 111 -19.55 -14.68 -7.18
C VAL A 111 -19.47 -13.15 -7.03
N ASN A 112 -18.37 -12.67 -6.46
CA ASN A 112 -18.07 -11.23 -6.35
C ASN A 112 -16.55 -11.00 -6.43
N VAL A 113 -16.17 -9.76 -6.72
CA VAL A 113 -14.76 -9.35 -6.89
C VAL A 113 -13.95 -9.57 -5.62
N ILE A 114 -14.51 -9.24 -4.46
CA ILE A 114 -13.81 -9.31 -3.16
C ILE A 114 -13.44 -10.74 -2.83
N SER A 115 -14.40 -11.67 -2.95
CA SER A 115 -14.15 -13.11 -2.73
C SER A 115 -13.11 -13.65 -3.71
N GLY A 116 -13.17 -13.24 -4.98
CA GLY A 116 -12.19 -13.64 -5.99
C GLY A 116 -10.78 -13.20 -5.62
N ILE A 117 -10.60 -11.94 -5.22
CA ILE A 117 -9.33 -11.39 -4.76
C ILE A 117 -8.85 -12.12 -3.49
N TYR A 118 -9.71 -12.20 -2.47
CA TYR A 118 -9.36 -12.78 -1.17
C TYR A 118 -8.89 -14.24 -1.29
N HIS A 119 -9.66 -15.08 -2.00
CA HIS A 119 -9.27 -16.47 -2.21
C HIS A 119 -7.98 -16.62 -3.02
N THR A 120 -7.78 -15.78 -4.04
CA THR A 120 -6.52 -15.80 -4.79
C THR A 120 -5.34 -15.39 -3.90
N MET A 121 -5.49 -14.39 -3.04
CA MET A 121 -4.44 -14.01 -2.09
C MET A 121 -4.07 -15.14 -1.15
N LEU A 122 -5.05 -15.90 -0.66
CA LEU A 122 -4.80 -17.07 0.20
C LEU A 122 -4.08 -18.20 -0.55
N GLU A 123 -4.53 -18.52 -1.76
CA GLU A 123 -3.97 -19.59 -2.59
C GLU A 123 -2.52 -19.31 -3.02
N THR A 124 -2.20 -18.05 -3.31
CA THR A 124 -0.87 -17.62 -3.75
C THR A 124 0.02 -17.16 -2.60
N ASP A 125 -0.51 -17.15 -1.39
CA ASP A 125 0.15 -16.59 -0.21
C ASP A 125 0.65 -15.15 -0.46
N SER A 126 -0.20 -14.33 -1.13
CA SER A 126 0.12 -12.96 -1.44
C SER A 126 0.09 -12.08 -0.18
N THR A 127 1.13 -11.27 -0.01
CA THR A 127 1.30 -10.41 1.17
C THR A 127 0.80 -9.00 0.92
N GLU A 128 0.63 -8.61 -0.33
CA GLU A 128 0.26 -7.28 -0.76
C GLU A 128 -0.74 -7.32 -1.92
N LEU A 129 -1.75 -6.46 -1.83
CA LEU A 129 -2.74 -6.25 -2.88
C LEU A 129 -2.55 -4.85 -3.50
N ILE A 130 -2.49 -4.78 -4.83
CA ILE A 130 -2.45 -3.52 -5.59
C ILE A 130 -3.75 -3.41 -6.39
N ILE A 131 -4.47 -2.31 -6.19
CA ILE A 131 -5.72 -2.00 -6.89
C ILE A 131 -5.73 -0.59 -7.44
N GLY A 132 -6.45 -0.38 -8.53
CA GLY A 132 -6.77 0.96 -9.05
C GLY A 132 -7.99 1.55 -8.36
N LEU A 133 -7.94 2.85 -8.09
CA LEU A 133 -9.12 3.57 -7.61
C LEU A 133 -10.12 3.76 -8.76
N HIS A 134 -11.33 3.22 -8.60
CA HIS A 134 -12.43 3.41 -9.55
C HIS A 134 -13.16 4.71 -9.23
N HIS A 135 -13.01 5.70 -10.10
CA HIS A 135 -13.78 6.94 -10.00
C HIS A 135 -15.12 6.76 -10.73
N LYS A 136 -16.16 6.30 -10.03
CA LYS A 136 -17.53 6.47 -10.53
C LYS A 136 -18.01 7.87 -10.14
N GLN A 137 -18.31 8.68 -11.14
CA GLN A 137 -18.84 10.05 -11.03
C GLN A 137 -20.25 10.09 -10.40
N ARG A 138 -20.43 9.60 -9.20
CA ARG A 138 -21.67 9.81 -8.43
C ARG A 138 -21.34 10.45 -7.11
N THR A 139 -21.86 11.64 -6.93
CA THR A 139 -21.63 12.62 -5.87
C THR A 139 -22.03 12.20 -4.44
N SER A 140 -22.40 10.95 -4.19
CA SER A 140 -22.87 10.46 -2.88
C SER A 140 -22.15 9.23 -2.34
N GLU A 141 -21.16 8.67 -3.04
CA GLU A 141 -20.41 7.50 -2.55
C GLU A 141 -19.14 7.95 -1.84
N ALA A 142 -18.78 7.23 -0.76
CA ALA A 142 -17.55 7.46 -0.02
C ALA A 142 -16.33 7.56 -0.96
N PHE A 143 -15.36 8.40 -0.61
CA PHE A 143 -14.19 8.75 -1.42
C PHE A 143 -13.49 7.54 -2.09
N PHE A 144 -13.46 6.39 -1.41
CA PHE A 144 -12.86 5.16 -1.94
C PHE A 144 -13.85 4.21 -2.63
N GLY A 145 -15.15 4.50 -2.64
CA GLY A 145 -16.19 3.60 -3.13
C GLY A 145 -16.41 2.37 -2.25
N LYS A 146 -17.59 1.75 -2.41
CA LYS A 146 -18.01 0.58 -1.60
C LYS A 146 -17.04 -0.61 -1.74
N LEU A 147 -16.60 -0.92 -2.96
CA LEU A 147 -15.69 -2.05 -3.20
C LEU A 147 -14.39 -1.95 -2.40
N THR A 148 -13.79 -0.76 -2.37
CA THR A 148 -12.55 -0.52 -1.63
C THR A 148 -12.77 -0.60 -0.11
N ALA A 149 -13.89 -0.05 0.38
CA ALA A 149 -14.25 -0.14 1.81
C ALA A 149 -14.41 -1.60 2.25
N ASP A 150 -15.13 -2.39 1.47
CA ASP A 150 -15.36 -3.81 1.76
C ASP A 150 -14.05 -4.63 1.66
N LEU A 151 -13.15 -4.30 0.72
CA LEU A 151 -11.82 -4.91 0.63
C LEU A 151 -10.97 -4.62 1.87
N LEU A 152 -10.96 -3.37 2.35
CA LEU A 152 -10.23 -2.97 3.56
C LEU A 152 -10.72 -3.71 4.80
N GLN A 153 -11.99 -4.10 4.86
CA GLN A 153 -12.55 -4.89 5.96
C GLN A 153 -12.25 -6.39 5.84
N THR A 154 -12.12 -6.90 4.61
CA THR A 154 -11.98 -8.35 4.35
C THR A 154 -10.51 -8.78 4.28
N VAL A 155 -9.66 -7.95 3.68
CA VAL A 155 -8.26 -8.29 3.40
C VAL A 155 -7.36 -7.75 4.50
N HIS A 156 -6.89 -8.64 5.39
CA HIS A 156 -5.95 -8.31 6.46
C HIS A 156 -4.49 -8.39 5.98
N ARG A 157 -4.19 -7.71 4.89
CA ARG A 157 -2.86 -7.61 4.26
C ARG A 157 -2.64 -6.17 3.82
N GLN A 158 -1.42 -5.84 3.41
CA GLN A 158 -1.13 -4.52 2.85
C GLN A 158 -1.94 -4.30 1.57
N ILE A 159 -2.66 -3.17 1.49
CA ILE A 159 -3.41 -2.77 0.30
C ILE A 159 -2.83 -1.45 -0.21
N THR A 160 -2.40 -1.45 -1.46
CA THR A 160 -1.99 -0.26 -2.19
C THR A 160 -3.10 0.15 -3.15
N ILE A 161 -3.71 1.30 -2.89
CA ILE A 161 -4.76 1.89 -3.74
C ILE A 161 -4.11 2.97 -4.58
N TYR A 162 -4.20 2.85 -5.91
CA TYR A 162 -3.52 3.76 -6.83
C TYR A 162 -4.48 4.52 -7.72
N HIS A 163 -4.30 5.84 -7.77
CA HIS A 163 -5.00 6.74 -8.68
C HIS A 163 -3.96 7.53 -9.51
N PRO A 164 -3.68 7.13 -10.75
CA PRO A 164 -2.70 7.81 -11.59
C PRO A 164 -3.25 9.15 -12.07
N THR A 165 -2.54 10.22 -11.78
CA THR A 165 -2.79 11.56 -12.32
C THR A 165 -1.66 11.98 -13.27
N LEU A 166 -0.47 11.48 -13.03
CA LEU A 166 0.74 11.74 -13.82
C LEU A 166 1.47 10.40 -14.06
N PRO A 167 2.27 10.29 -15.13
CA PRO A 167 3.15 9.15 -15.32
C PRO A 167 4.17 9.03 -14.16
N LEU A 168 4.37 7.82 -13.62
CA LEU A 168 5.24 7.60 -12.45
C LEU A 168 6.67 8.10 -12.65
N ASN A 169 7.22 7.95 -13.85
CA ASN A 169 8.58 8.37 -14.20
C ASN A 169 8.78 9.90 -14.24
N THR A 170 7.72 10.68 -14.15
CA THR A 170 7.79 12.16 -14.10
C THR A 170 7.77 12.70 -12.68
N ILE A 171 7.58 11.84 -11.67
CA ILE A 171 7.49 12.24 -10.28
C ILE A 171 8.89 12.56 -9.75
N GLN A 172 9.13 13.83 -9.46
CA GLN A 172 10.38 14.31 -8.86
C GLN A 172 10.30 14.49 -7.35
N ARG A 173 9.07 14.62 -6.82
CA ARG A 173 8.81 14.84 -5.40
C ARG A 173 7.59 14.03 -4.95
N MET A 174 7.72 13.38 -3.81
CA MET A 174 6.66 12.59 -3.18
C MET A 174 6.30 13.20 -1.82
N HIS A 175 5.06 13.60 -1.63
CA HIS A 175 4.54 14.06 -0.35
C HIS A 175 3.84 12.91 0.36
N ILE A 176 4.31 12.57 1.56
CA ILE A 176 3.81 11.43 2.34
C ILE A 176 3.18 11.97 3.62
N LEU A 177 1.87 11.84 3.73
CA LEU A 177 1.13 12.22 4.92
C LEU A 177 0.83 10.97 5.73
N VAL A 178 1.31 10.92 6.97
CA VAL A 178 1.19 9.76 7.84
C VAL A 178 0.36 10.13 9.07
N PRO A 179 -0.73 9.39 9.36
CA PRO A 179 -1.54 9.65 10.52
C PRO A 179 -0.75 9.46 11.83
N ARG A 180 -1.19 10.18 12.87
CA ARG A 180 -0.63 10.01 14.22
C ARG A 180 -0.85 8.58 14.69
N LYS A 181 0.12 8.03 15.40
CA LYS A 181 0.08 6.66 15.97
C LYS A 181 0.14 5.54 14.91
N ALA A 182 0.43 5.86 13.65
CA ALA A 182 0.60 4.83 12.61
C ALA A 182 1.69 3.80 12.97
N GLU A 183 2.67 4.18 13.78
CA GLU A 183 3.75 3.30 14.25
C GLU A 183 3.28 2.14 15.13
N PHE A 184 2.04 2.19 15.64
CA PHE A 184 1.42 1.13 16.44
C PHE A 184 0.55 0.18 15.60
N GLU A 185 0.32 0.49 14.31
CA GLU A 185 -0.50 -0.31 13.43
C GLU A 185 0.26 -1.51 12.87
N ALA A 186 -0.44 -2.63 12.75
CA ALA A 186 0.10 -3.81 12.09
C ALA A 186 0.46 -3.47 10.64
N GLY A 187 1.64 -3.93 10.17
CA GLY A 187 2.10 -3.63 8.81
C GLY A 187 2.80 -2.29 8.63
N PHE A 188 3.00 -1.49 9.70
CA PHE A 188 3.70 -0.22 9.63
C PHE A 188 5.06 -0.32 8.94
N ALA A 189 5.90 -1.27 9.36
CA ALA A 189 7.22 -1.44 8.79
C ALA A 189 7.18 -1.86 7.31
N GLN A 190 6.18 -2.66 6.92
CA GLN A 190 6.01 -3.13 5.55
C GLN A 190 5.69 -1.99 4.58
N TRP A 191 4.71 -1.14 4.89
CA TRP A 191 4.38 -0.04 3.99
C TRP A 191 5.46 1.06 4.00
N VAL A 192 6.13 1.30 5.14
CA VAL A 192 7.29 2.23 5.22
C VAL A 192 8.42 1.74 4.31
N GLU A 193 8.70 0.44 4.31
CA GLU A 193 9.66 -0.16 3.39
C GLU A 193 9.20 -0.04 1.93
N ALA A 194 7.92 -0.30 1.64
CA ALA A 194 7.36 -0.17 0.28
C ALA A 194 7.53 1.24 -0.28
N ILE A 195 7.25 2.27 0.54
CA ILE A 195 7.46 3.67 0.16
C ILE A 195 8.94 3.97 -0.05
N GLY A 196 9.83 3.44 0.79
CA GLY A 196 11.28 3.60 0.61
C GLY A 196 11.77 3.02 -0.72
N ILE A 197 11.32 1.82 -1.09
CA ILE A 197 11.61 1.20 -2.39
C ILE A 197 11.08 2.07 -3.54
N LEU A 198 9.84 2.54 -3.43
CA LEU A 198 9.24 3.39 -4.45
C LEU A 198 10.02 4.69 -4.64
N ALA A 199 10.40 5.38 -3.56
CA ALA A 199 11.16 6.62 -3.61
C ALA A 199 12.55 6.42 -4.23
N GLU A 200 13.23 5.33 -3.89
CA GLU A 200 14.54 4.98 -4.43
C GLU A 200 14.46 4.66 -5.93
N ASN A 201 13.50 3.83 -6.35
CA ASN A 201 13.31 3.46 -7.75
C ASN A 201 12.87 4.65 -8.62
N LEU A 202 12.08 5.58 -8.09
CA LEU A 202 11.73 6.83 -8.76
C LEU A 202 12.83 7.88 -8.70
N SER A 203 13.85 7.68 -7.86
CA SER A 203 14.90 8.69 -7.60
C SER A 203 14.31 10.05 -7.20
N CYS A 204 13.19 10.04 -6.49
CA CYS A 204 12.46 11.25 -6.13
C CYS A 204 12.79 11.72 -4.71
N ARG A 205 12.61 13.02 -4.46
CA ARG A 205 12.70 13.61 -3.12
C ARG A 205 11.42 13.30 -2.33
N VAL A 206 11.58 12.95 -1.06
CA VAL A 206 10.46 12.67 -0.16
C VAL A 206 10.24 13.80 0.84
N GLU A 207 9.03 14.29 0.91
CA GLU A 207 8.56 15.24 1.93
C GLU A 207 7.60 14.48 2.86
N LEU A 208 8.09 14.17 4.07
CA LEU A 208 7.33 13.40 5.06
C LEU A 208 6.63 14.33 6.05
N TYR A 209 5.33 14.17 6.21
CA TYR A 209 4.47 14.90 7.12
C TYR A 209 3.88 13.94 8.16
N SER A 210 4.27 14.09 9.43
CA SER A 210 3.80 13.22 10.50
C SER A 210 4.09 13.78 11.88
N SER A 211 3.69 13.08 12.95
CA SER A 211 4.13 13.37 14.32
C SER A 211 5.60 13.02 14.50
N LEU A 212 6.29 13.70 15.43
CA LEU A 212 7.72 13.48 15.69
C LEU A 212 8.06 12.01 15.99
N LEU A 213 7.23 11.33 16.78
CA LEU A 213 7.47 9.93 17.15
C LEU A 213 7.38 9.01 15.93
N THR A 214 6.35 9.19 15.11
CA THR A 214 6.16 8.42 13.88
C THR A 214 7.30 8.64 12.89
N MET A 215 7.76 9.90 12.75
CA MET A 215 8.92 10.23 11.91
C MET A 215 10.20 9.52 12.32
N GLU A 216 10.49 9.48 13.64
CA GLU A 216 11.68 8.79 14.14
C GLU A 216 11.64 7.29 13.86
N LYS A 217 10.46 6.67 13.97
CA LYS A 217 10.28 5.25 13.63
C LYS A 217 10.49 5.01 12.13
N ILE A 218 9.95 5.87 11.26
CA ILE A 218 10.15 5.80 9.80
C ILE A 218 11.64 5.93 9.47
N LYS A 219 12.33 6.95 10.02
CA LYS A 219 13.78 7.12 9.83
C LYS A 219 14.58 5.90 10.25
N THR A 220 14.21 5.30 11.38
CA THR A 220 14.87 4.09 11.88
C THR A 220 14.73 2.94 10.89
N ILE A 221 13.54 2.74 10.31
CA ILE A 221 13.30 1.68 9.31
C ILE A 221 14.10 1.97 8.04
N TRP A 222 14.03 3.20 7.52
CA TRP A 222 14.78 3.57 6.31
C TRP A 222 16.29 3.46 6.50
N GLY A 223 16.81 3.86 7.66
CA GLY A 223 18.23 3.72 7.99
C GLY A 223 18.68 2.26 8.09
N LYS A 224 17.88 1.38 8.74
CA LYS A 224 18.17 -0.06 8.81
C LYS A 224 18.20 -0.73 7.42
N LYS A 225 17.33 -0.27 6.51
CA LYS A 225 17.25 -0.79 5.13
C LYS A 225 18.24 -0.13 4.17
N LYS A 226 18.96 0.90 4.61
CA LYS A 226 20.00 1.63 3.86
C LYS A 226 19.47 2.23 2.54
N PHE A 227 18.27 2.79 2.56
CA PHE A 227 17.73 3.52 1.41
C PHE A 227 18.54 4.78 1.10
N ASN A 228 18.71 5.06 -0.19
CA ASN A 228 19.48 6.20 -0.68
C ASN A 228 18.59 7.17 -1.46
N PHE A 229 17.85 8.01 -0.74
CA PHE A 229 17.07 9.12 -1.31
C PHE A 229 17.09 10.33 -0.37
N ILE A 230 16.82 11.50 -0.92
CA ILE A 230 16.75 12.75 -0.12
C ILE A 230 15.36 12.86 0.48
N TYR A 231 15.28 13.16 1.78
CA TYR A 231 14.00 13.40 2.44
C TYR A 231 14.04 14.59 3.39
N SER A 232 12.88 15.24 3.53
CA SER A 232 12.63 16.31 4.52
C SER A 232 11.53 15.85 5.49
N LEU A 233 11.56 16.35 6.71
CA LEU A 233 10.64 15.99 7.78
C LEU A 233 9.85 17.22 8.20
N ASN A 234 8.53 17.13 8.14
CA ASN A 234 7.63 18.21 8.46
C ASN A 234 6.67 17.75 9.58
N ASN A 235 6.66 18.48 10.71
CA ASN A 235 5.73 18.15 11.78
C ASN A 235 4.30 18.39 11.33
N PHE A 236 3.48 17.36 11.43
CA PHE A 236 2.08 17.36 11.03
C PHE A 236 1.25 16.58 12.04
N THR A 237 0.30 17.24 12.66
CA THR A 237 -0.48 16.63 13.75
C THR A 237 -1.98 16.66 13.54
N ASP A 238 -2.48 17.50 12.64
CA ASP A 238 -3.91 17.66 12.41
C ASP A 238 -4.28 17.50 10.94
N TRP A 239 -5.25 16.61 10.67
CA TRP A 239 -5.76 16.36 9.33
C TRP A 239 -6.57 17.53 8.75
N THR A 240 -7.05 18.44 9.60
CA THR A 240 -7.71 19.68 9.14
C THR A 240 -6.79 20.57 8.34
N ASP A 241 -5.47 20.44 8.56
CA ASP A 241 -4.44 21.22 7.86
C ASP A 241 -4.09 20.68 6.47
N VAL A 242 -4.62 19.52 6.06
CA VAL A 242 -4.33 18.91 4.74
C VAL A 242 -4.74 19.85 3.60
N ALA A 243 -5.86 20.55 3.73
CA ALA A 243 -6.31 21.50 2.71
C ALA A 243 -5.33 22.68 2.56
N SER A 244 -4.76 23.17 3.65
CA SER A 244 -3.76 24.24 3.63
C SER A 244 -2.43 23.74 3.04
N LEU A 245 -2.02 22.52 3.36
CA LEU A 245 -0.86 21.87 2.74
C LEU A 245 -1.04 21.72 1.24
N GLY A 246 -2.23 21.31 0.76
CA GLY A 246 -2.52 21.20 -0.66
C GLY A 246 -2.33 22.51 -1.42
N ASN A 247 -2.58 23.67 -0.78
CA ASN A 247 -2.33 24.98 -1.37
C ASN A 247 -0.85 25.38 -1.37
N GLN A 248 -0.04 24.83 -0.47
CA GLN A 248 1.42 25.07 -0.38
C GLN A 248 2.20 24.14 -1.32
N ILE A 249 1.67 22.95 -1.59
CA ILE A 249 2.23 21.96 -2.52
C ILE A 249 1.77 22.33 -3.92
N ARG A 250 2.31 23.42 -4.48
CA ARG A 250 2.14 23.72 -5.91
C ARG A 250 3.20 22.96 -6.72
N PRO A 251 2.83 22.46 -7.92
CA PRO A 251 3.79 21.79 -8.81
C PRO A 251 4.91 22.73 -9.25
#